data_478ed3ce27a3f9b8e4bd50f6275b7072
#
_entry.id   478ed3ce27a3f9b8e4bd50f6275b7072
#
_cell.length_a   1.000
_cell.length_b   1.000
_cell.length_c   1.000
_cell.angle_alpha   90.00
_cell.angle_beta   90.00
_cell.angle_gamma   90.00
#
_symmetry.space_group_name_H-M   'P 1'
#
loop_
_entity.id
_entity.type
_entity.pdbx_description
1 polymer ?
#
loop_
_entity_poly.entity_id
_entity_poly.type
_entity_poly.pdbx_seq_one_letter_code
_entity_poly.pdbx_strand_id
1 'polypeptide(L)'
;GRVRGAIESLRRDIRRYIDQHVSLDNGALMKALVVGDMGAVTKEMRNEFTAAGVNHVLSISGLHVSMLGLVVFWLVRFGCSYSPYLLLRWNLLKVGTFCSFLAVVFYTAIAGAMVPTVRSAIMIGVYELAVLLDREEEVFASLTFAALLIALIWPAVIADISFQLSFLAVLFIVWGMSRMMEGSPRRPRDELPQERSWWKHKLEQGRLHLAVPLFATLGTGPLIAHYFGHLSLAGFISNPVIVPLVGFIVVPLGLITGFLSLISPAAAQVLVWPAESLLSATLWLVRLFARLPLANVAVPVPNAVEVTALYLFIVALFLLRRNRFAIVALAVFAMALAADAFYWWRERWDRKELRVTHLNVGQGDAAVVELPGSKVLVIDAGGTALGDFDTGESIVGPFLRSRKILKVDYLFLSHPRVDHYGGMRSIAMEFAPAEFWSGPTKGKTTRFDDLEEALEKAHIKRVTLSDQEPCRAIDGVELCVLYPPPDGVDDTSVVLRLEFGKIRFLFAGDVDKRDEQRLQPKADQLRSPVLKVPRHGSPGSSTQEFVAAVRPSLAIFSVGARNPFGFPRNEVVARYREVGAEILRTDEDGAIITETDGATIRYSGYKSGKNGTLAFY
;
A
#
# COMPACT_ATOMS: atom_id res chain seq x y z
N GLY A 1 -31.99 -12.56 6.24
CA GLY A 1 -32.96 -13.09 7.10
C GLY A 1 -32.52 -13.41 8.52
N ARG A 2 -33.25 -14.30 9.17
CA ARG A 2 -33.11 -14.66 10.60
C ARG A 2 -31.71 -15.15 10.98
N VAL A 3 -31.08 -15.99 10.16
CA VAL A 3 -29.73 -16.52 10.39
C VAL A 3 -28.68 -15.41 10.45
N ARG A 4 -28.72 -14.47 9.48
CA ARG A 4 -27.79 -13.33 9.47
C ARG A 4 -27.97 -12.43 10.70
N GLY A 5 -29.23 -12.23 11.14
CA GLY A 5 -29.53 -11.48 12.36
C GLY A 5 -28.95 -12.16 13.62
N ALA A 6 -29.09 -13.50 13.70
CA ALA A 6 -28.56 -14.28 14.82
C ALA A 6 -27.02 -14.23 14.88
N ILE A 7 -26.34 -14.37 13.74
CA ILE A 7 -24.87 -14.25 13.66
C ILE A 7 -24.42 -12.86 14.09
N GLU A 8 -25.10 -11.79 13.63
CA GLU A 8 -24.70 -10.43 13.97
C GLU A 8 -25.00 -10.08 15.44
N SER A 9 -26.06 -10.67 16.07
CA SER A 9 -26.25 -10.53 17.51
C SER A 9 -25.14 -11.21 18.29
N LEU A 10 -24.75 -12.43 17.90
CA LEU A 10 -23.65 -13.18 18.48
C LEU A 10 -22.32 -12.40 18.42
N ARG A 11 -22.00 -11.84 17.26
CA ARG A 11 -20.80 -11.01 17.06
C ARG A 11 -20.82 -9.76 17.95
N ARG A 12 -21.96 -9.11 18.08
CA ARG A 12 -22.16 -7.93 18.92
C ARG A 12 -21.95 -8.24 20.39
N ASP A 13 -22.47 -9.36 20.87
CA ASP A 13 -22.36 -9.76 22.27
C ASP A 13 -20.91 -10.12 22.61
N ILE A 14 -20.20 -10.83 21.73
CA ILE A 14 -18.77 -11.11 21.87
C ILE A 14 -17.95 -9.80 21.90
N ARG A 15 -18.21 -8.85 20.98
CA ARG A 15 -17.52 -7.54 20.98
C ARG A 15 -17.73 -6.80 22.29
N ARG A 16 -18.98 -6.73 22.77
CA ARG A 16 -19.31 -6.06 24.03
C ARG A 16 -18.58 -6.69 25.21
N TYR A 17 -18.49 -8.02 25.25
CA TYR A 17 -17.75 -8.71 26.30
C TYR A 17 -16.27 -8.36 26.26
N ILE A 18 -15.64 -8.36 25.08
CA ILE A 18 -14.22 -8.00 24.90
C ILE A 18 -14.00 -6.55 25.34
N ASP A 19 -14.86 -5.60 24.91
CA ASP A 19 -14.74 -4.18 25.25
C ASP A 19 -14.84 -3.92 26.77
N GLN A 20 -15.53 -4.77 27.51
CA GLN A 20 -15.70 -4.63 28.96
C GLN A 20 -14.59 -5.28 29.79
N HIS A 21 -13.86 -6.26 29.26
CA HIS A 21 -12.99 -7.11 30.06
C HIS A 21 -11.54 -7.16 29.57
N VAL A 22 -11.23 -6.65 28.38
CA VAL A 22 -9.89 -6.68 27.78
C VAL A 22 -9.41 -5.25 27.56
N SER A 23 -8.12 -5.01 27.80
CA SER A 23 -7.48 -3.69 27.59
C SER A 23 -7.59 -3.23 26.12
N LEU A 24 -7.52 -1.90 25.89
CA LEU A 24 -7.87 -1.27 24.61
C LEU A 24 -7.13 -1.90 23.41
N ASP A 25 -5.78 -1.97 23.47
CA ASP A 25 -4.95 -2.51 22.39
C ASP A 25 -5.18 -4.02 22.17
N ASN A 26 -5.21 -4.79 23.27
CA ASN A 26 -5.46 -6.22 23.22
C ASN A 26 -6.89 -6.53 22.74
N GLY A 27 -7.86 -5.73 23.18
CA GLY A 27 -9.24 -5.82 22.74
C GLY A 27 -9.42 -5.53 21.27
N ALA A 28 -8.70 -4.53 20.73
CA ALA A 28 -8.68 -4.24 19.31
C ALA A 28 -8.15 -5.42 18.49
N LEU A 29 -7.02 -6.01 18.92
CA LEU A 29 -6.43 -7.17 18.27
C LEU A 29 -7.35 -8.40 18.41
N MET A 30 -7.92 -8.65 19.59
CA MET A 30 -8.83 -9.78 19.82
C MET A 30 -10.09 -9.69 18.97
N LYS A 31 -10.72 -8.51 18.87
CA LYS A 31 -11.88 -8.29 17.98
C LYS A 31 -11.55 -8.51 16.52
N ALA A 32 -10.39 -8.03 16.07
CA ALA A 32 -9.91 -8.25 14.71
C ALA A 32 -9.75 -9.75 14.39
N LEU A 33 -9.17 -10.54 15.31
CA LEU A 33 -8.86 -11.95 15.12
C LEU A 33 -10.07 -12.89 15.32
N VAL A 34 -10.99 -12.55 16.22
CA VAL A 34 -12.12 -13.44 16.61
C VAL A 34 -13.36 -13.17 15.76
N VAL A 35 -13.74 -11.90 15.61
CA VAL A 35 -14.97 -11.49 14.91
C VAL A 35 -14.73 -10.68 13.64
N GLY A 36 -13.49 -10.46 13.24
CA GLY A 36 -13.15 -9.73 12.01
C GLY A 36 -13.42 -8.23 12.09
N ASP A 37 -13.46 -7.65 13.29
CA ASP A 37 -13.71 -6.23 13.48
C ASP A 37 -12.41 -5.43 13.57
N MET A 38 -12.09 -4.71 12.49
CA MET A 38 -10.88 -3.89 12.35
C MET A 38 -11.08 -2.43 12.81
N GLY A 39 -12.28 -2.05 13.26
CA GLY A 39 -12.62 -0.66 13.55
C GLY A 39 -11.84 -0.04 14.72
N ALA A 40 -11.36 -0.87 15.66
CA ALA A 40 -10.57 -0.42 16.80
C ALA A 40 -9.04 -0.52 16.57
N VAL A 41 -8.59 -1.04 15.43
CA VAL A 41 -7.15 -1.17 15.09
C VAL A 41 -6.62 0.20 14.66
N THR A 42 -5.69 0.74 15.43
CA THR A 42 -5.07 2.05 15.15
C THR A 42 -4.14 1.99 13.94
N LYS A 43 -3.84 3.16 13.36
CA LYS A 43 -2.88 3.27 12.25
C LYS A 43 -1.49 2.85 12.70
N GLU A 44 -1.09 3.20 13.93
CA GLU A 44 0.19 2.83 14.52
C GLU A 44 0.33 1.32 14.63
N MET A 45 -0.68 0.64 15.20
CA MET A 45 -0.70 -0.83 15.29
C MET A 45 -0.57 -1.47 13.89
N ARG A 46 -1.31 -0.97 12.90
CA ARG A 46 -1.22 -1.49 11.52
C ARG A 46 0.17 -1.29 10.93
N ASN A 47 0.82 -0.15 11.17
CA ASN A 47 2.17 0.14 10.73
C ASN A 47 3.20 -0.79 11.39
N GLU A 48 3.05 -1.07 12.71
CA GLU A 48 3.90 -2.03 13.43
C GLU A 48 3.79 -3.44 12.82
N PHE A 49 2.56 -3.91 12.55
CA PHE A 49 2.33 -5.22 11.90
C PHE A 49 2.88 -5.27 10.47
N THR A 50 2.76 -4.16 9.72
CA THR A 50 3.31 -4.05 8.36
C THR A 50 4.83 -4.08 8.39
N ALA A 51 5.47 -3.31 9.27
CA ALA A 51 6.92 -3.30 9.43
C ALA A 51 7.47 -4.65 9.85
N ALA A 52 6.80 -5.33 10.80
CA ALA A 52 7.14 -6.68 11.19
C ALA A 52 6.88 -7.75 10.11
N GLY A 53 6.20 -7.42 8.99
CA GLY A 53 5.89 -8.35 7.89
C GLY A 53 4.76 -9.32 8.19
N VAL A 54 3.94 -9.03 9.19
CA VAL A 54 2.83 -9.87 9.65
C VAL A 54 1.46 -9.18 9.53
N ASN A 55 1.34 -8.17 8.68
CA ASN A 55 0.08 -7.44 8.48
C ASN A 55 -1.10 -8.36 8.09
N HIS A 56 -0.81 -9.45 7.36
CA HIS A 56 -1.81 -10.46 7.00
C HIS A 56 -2.37 -11.23 8.21
N VAL A 57 -1.68 -11.21 9.36
CA VAL A 57 -2.15 -11.80 10.63
C VAL A 57 -3.18 -10.92 11.33
N LEU A 58 -3.12 -9.61 11.11
CA LEU A 58 -4.02 -8.63 11.75
C LEU A 58 -5.49 -8.80 11.30
N SER A 59 -5.71 -9.29 10.10
CA SER A 59 -7.04 -9.65 9.59
C SER A 59 -7.24 -11.16 9.61
N ILE A 60 -8.48 -11.61 9.71
CA ILE A 60 -8.77 -13.05 9.61
C ILE A 60 -8.37 -13.54 8.22
N SER A 61 -7.26 -14.27 8.18
CA SER A 61 -6.67 -14.82 6.96
C SER A 61 -7.06 -16.29 6.76
N GLY A 62 -6.82 -16.81 5.55
CA GLY A 62 -7.00 -18.23 5.26
C GLY A 62 -6.21 -19.15 6.17
N LEU A 63 -5.07 -18.68 6.65
CA LEU A 63 -4.24 -19.42 7.58
C LEU A 63 -4.93 -19.62 8.93
N HIS A 64 -5.60 -18.60 9.48
CA HIS A 64 -6.36 -18.72 10.73
C HIS A 64 -7.51 -19.71 10.58
N VAL A 65 -8.23 -19.65 9.45
CA VAL A 65 -9.32 -20.58 9.14
C VAL A 65 -8.81 -22.00 9.00
N SER A 66 -7.68 -22.21 8.31
CA SER A 66 -7.03 -23.52 8.14
C SER A 66 -6.53 -24.09 9.47
N MET A 67 -5.88 -23.26 10.30
CA MET A 67 -5.37 -23.69 11.60
C MET A 67 -6.50 -24.07 12.55
N LEU A 68 -7.62 -23.32 12.56
CA LEU A 68 -8.79 -23.70 13.33
C LEU A 68 -9.36 -25.03 12.85
N GLY A 69 -9.53 -25.20 11.53
CA GLY A 69 -9.95 -26.48 10.94
C GLY A 69 -9.06 -27.63 11.37
N LEU A 70 -7.73 -27.45 11.31
CA LEU A 70 -6.74 -28.45 11.74
C LEU A 70 -6.84 -28.76 13.24
N VAL A 71 -7.02 -27.76 14.09
CA VAL A 71 -7.23 -27.97 15.53
C VAL A 71 -8.47 -28.81 15.78
N VAL A 72 -9.60 -28.47 15.16
CA VAL A 72 -10.86 -29.23 15.27
C VAL A 72 -10.67 -30.65 14.73
N PHE A 73 -10.03 -30.81 13.57
CA PHE A 73 -9.71 -32.15 13.03
C PHE A 73 -8.94 -33.03 14.02
N TRP A 74 -7.87 -32.47 14.61
CA TRP A 74 -7.05 -33.20 15.58
C TRP A 74 -7.81 -33.50 16.89
N LEU A 75 -8.59 -32.55 17.41
CA LEU A 75 -9.40 -32.72 18.61
C LEU A 75 -10.44 -33.84 18.43
N VAL A 76 -11.16 -33.85 17.31
CA VAL A 76 -12.14 -34.86 16.96
C VAL A 76 -11.46 -36.24 16.83
N ARG A 77 -10.36 -36.29 16.06
CA ARG A 77 -9.62 -37.55 15.87
C ARG A 77 -9.07 -38.09 17.19
N PHE A 78 -8.50 -37.20 18.02
CA PHE A 78 -7.99 -37.55 19.34
C PHE A 78 -9.12 -38.06 20.27
N GLY A 79 -10.21 -37.30 20.38
CA GLY A 79 -11.35 -37.68 21.20
C GLY A 79 -11.98 -39.02 20.75
N CYS A 80 -12.16 -39.22 19.43
CA CYS A 80 -12.70 -40.46 18.91
C CYS A 80 -11.72 -41.66 19.06
N SER A 81 -10.41 -41.42 19.18
CA SER A 81 -9.41 -42.49 19.35
C SER A 81 -9.50 -43.21 20.67
N TYR A 82 -10.15 -42.66 21.69
CA TYR A 82 -10.39 -43.34 22.97
C TYR A 82 -11.52 -44.37 22.92
N SER A 83 -12.33 -44.38 21.84
CA SER A 83 -13.43 -45.35 21.71
C SER A 83 -13.07 -46.45 20.71
N PRO A 84 -12.85 -47.72 21.15
CA PRO A 84 -12.62 -48.84 20.23
C PRO A 84 -13.75 -49.03 19.21
N TYR A 85 -14.98 -48.75 19.62
CA TYR A 85 -16.16 -48.82 18.74
C TYR A 85 -16.07 -47.86 17.58
N LEU A 86 -15.66 -46.59 17.83
CA LEU A 86 -15.52 -45.59 16.77
C LEU A 86 -14.33 -45.90 15.84
N LEU A 87 -13.21 -46.38 16.42
CA LEU A 87 -12.02 -46.78 15.65
C LEU A 87 -12.31 -47.91 14.66
N LEU A 88 -13.14 -48.90 15.03
CA LEU A 88 -13.43 -50.07 14.20
C LEU A 88 -14.53 -49.80 13.16
N ARG A 89 -15.43 -48.87 13.42
CA ARG A 89 -16.64 -48.69 12.60
C ARG A 89 -16.60 -47.45 11.70
N TRP A 90 -15.79 -46.43 12.02
CA TRP A 90 -15.76 -45.17 11.33
C TRP A 90 -14.35 -44.81 10.83
N ASN A 91 -14.28 -44.28 9.62
CA ASN A 91 -13.03 -43.69 9.13
C ASN A 91 -12.79 -42.34 9.83
N LEU A 92 -11.95 -42.34 10.89
CA LEU A 92 -11.70 -41.14 11.68
C LEU A 92 -11.06 -40.00 10.91
N LEU A 93 -10.38 -40.29 9.79
CA LEU A 93 -9.90 -39.23 8.87
C LEU A 93 -11.09 -38.46 8.29
N LYS A 94 -12.08 -39.20 7.72
CA LYS A 94 -13.25 -38.59 7.10
C LYS A 94 -14.14 -37.87 8.10
N VAL A 95 -14.33 -38.45 9.29
CA VAL A 95 -15.10 -37.79 10.36
C VAL A 95 -14.41 -36.51 10.83
N GLY A 96 -13.11 -36.54 11.07
CA GLY A 96 -12.33 -35.34 11.44
C GLY A 96 -12.39 -34.24 10.37
N THR A 97 -12.22 -34.63 9.09
CA THR A 97 -12.32 -33.71 7.96
C THR A 97 -13.71 -33.07 7.84
N PHE A 98 -14.78 -33.84 8.01
CA PHE A 98 -16.14 -33.32 7.98
C PHE A 98 -16.41 -32.34 9.14
N CYS A 99 -15.97 -32.66 10.36
CA CYS A 99 -16.09 -31.73 11.50
C CYS A 99 -15.24 -30.46 11.29
N SER A 100 -14.04 -30.59 10.71
CA SER A 100 -13.20 -29.46 10.30
C SER A 100 -13.94 -28.54 9.33
N PHE A 101 -14.54 -29.10 8.28
CA PHE A 101 -15.32 -28.33 7.31
C PHE A 101 -16.45 -27.52 7.96
N LEU A 102 -17.22 -28.15 8.86
CA LEU A 102 -18.28 -27.45 9.58
C LEU A 102 -17.73 -26.32 10.44
N ALA A 103 -16.60 -26.52 11.11
CA ALA A 103 -15.95 -25.48 11.92
C ALA A 103 -15.44 -24.32 11.06
N VAL A 104 -14.86 -24.60 9.88
CA VAL A 104 -14.41 -23.61 8.90
C VAL A 104 -15.57 -22.76 8.41
N VAL A 105 -16.70 -23.38 8.02
CA VAL A 105 -17.90 -22.67 7.58
C VAL A 105 -18.47 -21.78 8.69
N PHE A 106 -18.56 -22.33 9.88
CA PHE A 106 -19.10 -21.61 11.05
C PHE A 106 -18.23 -20.40 11.42
N TYR A 107 -16.90 -20.59 11.49
CA TYR A 107 -15.98 -19.51 11.77
C TYR A 107 -16.00 -18.42 10.68
N THR A 108 -16.09 -18.82 9.41
CA THR A 108 -16.23 -17.87 8.29
C THR A 108 -17.47 -17.00 8.45
N ALA A 109 -18.59 -17.57 8.90
CA ALA A 109 -19.82 -16.83 9.16
C ALA A 109 -19.64 -15.83 10.33
N ILE A 110 -19.00 -16.24 11.44
CA ILE A 110 -18.71 -15.38 12.59
C ILE A 110 -17.71 -14.29 12.24
N ALA A 111 -16.71 -14.57 11.41
CA ALA A 111 -15.77 -13.61 10.88
C ALA A 111 -16.41 -12.54 9.99
N GLY A 112 -17.72 -12.58 9.79
CA GLY A 112 -18.49 -11.62 8.98
C GLY A 112 -18.48 -11.91 7.50
N ALA A 113 -18.08 -13.13 7.08
CA ALA A 113 -18.00 -13.57 5.69
C ALA A 113 -17.28 -12.57 4.78
N MET A 114 -16.18 -12.00 5.28
CA MET A 114 -15.35 -11.09 4.50
C MET A 114 -14.77 -11.83 3.28
N VAL A 115 -14.56 -11.13 2.17
CA VAL A 115 -14.07 -11.71 0.91
C VAL A 115 -12.84 -12.60 1.08
N PRO A 116 -11.78 -12.21 1.82
CA PRO A 116 -10.62 -13.07 2.07
C PRO A 116 -10.97 -14.37 2.81
N THR A 117 -11.87 -14.29 3.79
CA THR A 117 -12.26 -15.44 4.63
C THR A 117 -13.13 -16.43 3.85
N VAL A 118 -14.09 -15.94 3.05
CA VAL A 118 -14.93 -16.78 2.18
C VAL A 118 -14.08 -17.51 1.14
N ARG A 119 -13.15 -16.81 0.51
CA ARG A 119 -12.23 -17.41 -0.46
C ARG A 119 -11.42 -18.56 0.17
N SER A 120 -10.89 -18.33 1.36
CA SER A 120 -10.12 -19.33 2.08
C SER A 120 -10.97 -20.54 2.49
N ALA A 121 -12.22 -20.29 2.92
CA ALA A 121 -13.16 -21.37 3.20
C ALA A 121 -13.47 -22.21 1.95
N ILE A 122 -13.58 -21.60 0.76
CA ILE A 122 -13.76 -22.33 -0.51
C ILE A 122 -12.50 -23.15 -0.81
N MET A 123 -11.28 -22.58 -0.68
CA MET A 123 -10.04 -23.31 -0.93
C MET A 123 -9.90 -24.52 -0.02
N ILE A 124 -10.14 -24.34 1.30
CA ILE A 124 -10.09 -25.41 2.28
C ILE A 124 -11.17 -26.44 2.01
N GLY A 125 -12.41 -26.01 1.75
CA GLY A 125 -13.53 -26.89 1.47
C GLY A 125 -13.32 -27.75 0.21
N VAL A 126 -12.71 -27.21 -0.85
CA VAL A 126 -12.33 -27.98 -2.05
C VAL A 126 -11.28 -29.03 -1.71
N TYR A 127 -10.25 -28.68 -0.91
CA TYR A 127 -9.24 -29.63 -0.47
C TYR A 127 -9.84 -30.72 0.45
N GLU A 128 -10.66 -30.35 1.42
CA GLU A 128 -11.33 -31.27 2.33
C GLU A 128 -12.30 -32.20 1.57
N LEU A 129 -12.96 -31.69 0.55
CA LEU A 129 -13.77 -32.52 -0.36
C LEU A 129 -12.90 -33.53 -1.12
N ALA A 130 -11.71 -33.11 -1.59
CA ALA A 130 -10.77 -34.04 -2.23
C ALA A 130 -10.33 -35.16 -1.27
N VAL A 131 -10.07 -34.83 0.01
CA VAL A 131 -9.77 -35.83 1.08
C VAL A 131 -10.95 -36.78 1.28
N LEU A 132 -12.18 -36.26 1.34
CA LEU A 132 -13.39 -37.12 1.50
C LEU A 132 -13.63 -38.05 0.30
N LEU A 133 -13.18 -37.65 -0.89
CA LEU A 133 -13.26 -38.42 -2.14
C LEU A 133 -12.01 -39.31 -2.38
N ASP A 134 -11.10 -39.43 -1.41
CA ASP A 134 -9.83 -40.18 -1.49
C ASP A 134 -8.90 -39.67 -2.65
N ARG A 135 -8.89 -38.30 -2.88
CA ARG A 135 -8.09 -37.61 -3.90
C ARG A 135 -7.11 -36.61 -3.30
N GLU A 136 -6.65 -36.84 -2.08
CA GLU A 136 -5.80 -35.92 -1.29
C GLU A 136 -4.41 -35.65 -1.90
N GLU A 137 -3.93 -36.52 -2.78
CA GLU A 137 -2.63 -36.35 -3.48
C GLU A 137 -2.66 -35.29 -4.56
N GLU A 138 -3.84 -34.87 -5.00
CA GLU A 138 -4.03 -33.92 -6.10
C GLU A 138 -4.12 -32.45 -5.62
N VAL A 139 -3.16 -31.98 -4.82
CA VAL A 139 -3.18 -30.63 -4.22
C VAL A 139 -3.21 -29.52 -5.28
N PHE A 140 -2.43 -29.66 -6.36
CA PHE A 140 -2.43 -28.67 -7.44
C PHE A 140 -3.76 -28.62 -8.21
N ALA A 141 -4.40 -29.78 -8.44
CA ALA A 141 -5.72 -29.84 -9.07
C ALA A 141 -6.77 -29.17 -8.17
N SER A 142 -6.74 -29.44 -6.86
CA SER A 142 -7.63 -28.81 -5.88
C SER A 142 -7.47 -27.30 -5.83
N LEU A 143 -6.23 -26.79 -5.84
CA LEU A 143 -5.92 -25.38 -5.85
C LEU A 143 -6.43 -24.71 -7.15
N THR A 144 -6.18 -25.34 -8.30
CA THR A 144 -6.63 -24.85 -9.61
C THR A 144 -8.15 -24.84 -9.69
N PHE A 145 -8.82 -25.91 -9.22
CA PHE A 145 -10.28 -25.98 -9.20
C PHE A 145 -10.89 -24.90 -8.30
N ALA A 146 -10.32 -24.66 -7.12
CA ALA A 146 -10.75 -23.58 -6.22
C ALA A 146 -10.60 -22.19 -6.90
N ALA A 147 -9.49 -21.94 -7.60
CA ALA A 147 -9.25 -20.70 -8.32
C ALA A 147 -10.30 -20.48 -9.43
N LEU A 148 -10.55 -21.51 -10.22
CA LEU A 148 -11.54 -21.48 -11.31
C LEU A 148 -12.96 -21.28 -10.77
N LEU A 149 -13.32 -21.98 -9.70
CA LEU A 149 -14.63 -21.85 -9.05
C LEU A 149 -14.87 -20.43 -8.56
N ILE A 150 -13.90 -19.83 -7.88
CA ILE A 150 -13.98 -18.46 -7.36
C ILE A 150 -14.06 -17.46 -8.52
N ALA A 151 -13.24 -17.62 -9.58
CA ALA A 151 -13.24 -16.76 -10.74
C ALA A 151 -14.56 -16.86 -11.55
N LEU A 152 -15.18 -18.04 -11.58
CA LEU A 152 -16.49 -18.24 -12.21
C LEU A 152 -17.62 -17.51 -11.46
N ILE A 153 -17.56 -17.52 -10.11
CA ILE A 153 -18.57 -16.85 -9.26
C ILE A 153 -18.35 -15.32 -9.28
N TRP A 154 -17.11 -14.86 -9.23
CA TRP A 154 -16.71 -13.46 -9.21
C TRP A 154 -15.58 -13.17 -10.21
N PRO A 155 -15.87 -12.94 -11.49
CA PRO A 155 -14.84 -12.78 -12.54
C PRO A 155 -13.83 -11.66 -12.25
N ALA A 156 -14.27 -10.56 -11.63
CA ALA A 156 -13.42 -9.43 -11.26
C ALA A 156 -12.36 -9.78 -10.18
N VAL A 157 -12.49 -10.92 -9.51
CA VAL A 157 -11.56 -11.33 -8.43
C VAL A 157 -10.13 -11.57 -8.93
N ILE A 158 -9.97 -11.89 -10.24
CA ILE A 158 -8.64 -12.11 -10.83
C ILE A 158 -7.75 -10.86 -10.68
N ALA A 159 -8.36 -9.66 -10.73
CA ALA A 159 -7.67 -8.39 -10.51
C ALA A 159 -7.56 -8.00 -9.02
N ASP A 160 -8.17 -8.76 -8.10
CA ASP A 160 -8.10 -8.49 -6.67
C ASP A 160 -6.75 -8.90 -6.08
N ILE A 161 -6.08 -7.95 -5.43
CA ILE A 161 -4.74 -8.13 -4.85
C ILE A 161 -4.73 -9.29 -3.86
N SER A 162 -5.76 -9.41 -3.02
CA SER A 162 -5.81 -10.45 -2.01
C SER A 162 -5.99 -11.84 -2.63
N PHE A 163 -6.69 -11.96 -3.77
CA PHE A 163 -6.80 -13.21 -4.53
C PHE A 163 -5.42 -13.60 -5.07
N GLN A 164 -4.75 -12.69 -5.77
CA GLN A 164 -3.43 -12.95 -6.35
C GLN A 164 -2.42 -13.36 -5.28
N LEU A 165 -2.31 -12.61 -4.18
CA LEU A 165 -1.37 -12.91 -3.09
C LEU A 165 -1.67 -14.26 -2.42
N SER A 166 -2.94 -14.61 -2.18
CA SER A 166 -3.29 -15.88 -1.53
C SER A 166 -2.96 -17.08 -2.40
N PHE A 167 -3.35 -17.04 -3.68
CA PHE A 167 -3.10 -18.18 -4.58
C PHE A 167 -1.62 -18.35 -4.89
N LEU A 168 -0.88 -17.26 -5.09
CA LEU A 168 0.57 -17.32 -5.32
C LEU A 168 1.31 -17.80 -4.08
N ALA A 169 0.95 -17.36 -2.88
CA ALA A 169 1.54 -17.86 -1.65
C ALA A 169 1.40 -19.37 -1.54
N VAL A 170 0.17 -19.89 -1.66
CA VAL A 170 -0.09 -21.35 -1.57
C VAL A 170 0.59 -22.11 -2.69
N LEU A 171 0.52 -21.61 -3.93
CA LEU A 171 1.17 -22.23 -5.10
C LEU A 171 2.67 -22.39 -4.88
N PHE A 172 3.36 -21.30 -4.47
CA PHE A 172 4.80 -21.32 -4.25
C PHE A 172 5.20 -22.17 -3.04
N ILE A 173 4.42 -22.15 -1.95
CA ILE A 173 4.66 -23.02 -0.80
C ILE A 173 4.56 -24.49 -1.23
N VAL A 174 3.45 -24.91 -1.86
CA VAL A 174 3.23 -26.29 -2.29
C VAL A 174 4.29 -26.72 -3.29
N TRP A 175 4.56 -25.89 -4.29
CA TRP A 175 5.56 -26.19 -5.31
C TRP A 175 6.98 -26.25 -4.75
N GLY A 176 7.37 -25.28 -3.93
CA GLY A 176 8.70 -25.21 -3.34
C GLY A 176 8.94 -26.36 -2.34
N MET A 177 7.94 -26.66 -1.51
CA MET A 177 8.01 -27.79 -0.57
C MET A 177 8.11 -29.13 -1.32
N SER A 178 7.31 -29.36 -2.37
CA SER A 178 7.40 -30.58 -3.20
C SER A 178 8.80 -30.75 -3.76
N ARG A 179 9.38 -29.67 -4.31
CA ARG A 179 10.74 -29.70 -4.87
C ARG A 179 11.82 -29.98 -3.82
N MET A 180 11.65 -29.43 -2.63
CA MET A 180 12.58 -29.66 -1.54
C MET A 180 12.52 -31.11 -1.03
N MET A 181 11.34 -31.72 -1.08
CA MET A 181 11.12 -33.11 -0.66
C MET A 181 11.51 -34.14 -1.73
N GLU A 182 11.39 -33.82 -3.03
CA GLU A 182 11.84 -34.68 -4.15
C GLU A 182 13.35 -35.03 -4.06
N GLY A 183 14.16 -34.18 -3.44
CA GLY A 183 15.59 -34.42 -3.24
C GLY A 183 15.94 -35.32 -2.05
N SER A 184 14.97 -35.72 -1.22
CA SER A 184 15.18 -36.68 -0.12
C SER A 184 14.99 -38.11 -0.65
N PRO A 185 15.98 -39.02 -0.47
CA PRO A 185 15.83 -40.38 -0.96
C PRO A 185 14.58 -41.02 -0.32
N ARG A 186 13.65 -41.46 -1.19
CA ARG A 186 12.52 -42.30 -0.75
C ARG A 186 13.13 -43.56 -0.14
N ARG A 187 13.02 -43.74 1.20
CA ARG A 187 13.44 -44.95 1.84
C ARG A 187 12.55 -46.11 1.40
N PRO A 188 13.12 -47.30 1.08
CA PRO A 188 12.33 -48.50 1.00
C PRO A 188 11.56 -48.71 2.32
N ARG A 189 10.31 -49.13 2.24
CA ARG A 189 9.40 -49.32 3.37
C ARG A 189 9.90 -50.34 4.39
N ASP A 190 10.91 -51.11 4.03
CA ASP A 190 11.43 -52.26 4.77
C ASP A 190 12.73 -52.00 5.55
N GLU A 191 13.29 -50.78 5.50
CA GLU A 191 14.47 -50.45 6.29
C GLU A 191 14.05 -50.06 7.72
N LEU A 192 14.57 -50.80 8.72
CA LEU A 192 14.45 -50.43 10.14
C LEU A 192 14.90 -48.99 10.39
N PRO A 193 14.24 -48.24 11.29
CA PRO A 193 14.60 -46.89 11.63
C PRO A 193 16.03 -46.86 12.17
N GLN A 194 17.00 -46.44 11.33
CA GLN A 194 18.32 -46.09 11.83
C GLN A 194 18.14 -44.93 12.81
N GLU A 195 18.75 -45.01 13.99
CA GLU A 195 18.79 -43.93 14.97
C GLU A 195 19.40 -42.70 14.33
N ARG A 196 18.52 -41.86 13.80
CA ARG A 196 18.96 -40.52 13.33
C ARG A 196 19.37 -39.73 14.55
N SER A 197 20.58 -39.17 14.54
CA SER A 197 21.03 -38.22 15.55
C SER A 197 19.92 -37.16 15.73
N TRP A 198 19.48 -36.92 16.95
CA TRP A 198 18.47 -35.95 17.35
C TRP A 198 18.69 -34.58 16.70
N TRP A 199 19.96 -34.16 16.54
CA TRP A 199 20.36 -32.92 15.87
C TRP A 199 19.99 -32.89 14.39
N LYS A 200 20.16 -33.97 13.65
CA LYS A 200 19.78 -34.04 12.22
C LYS A 200 18.27 -33.90 12.05
N HIS A 201 17.49 -34.49 12.95
CA HIS A 201 16.03 -34.36 12.94
C HIS A 201 15.58 -32.91 13.25
N LYS A 202 16.18 -32.26 14.24
CA LYS A 202 15.92 -30.87 14.59
C LYS A 202 16.32 -29.91 13.48
N LEU A 203 17.46 -30.13 12.81
CA LEU A 203 17.92 -29.31 11.69
C LEU A 203 16.97 -29.45 10.49
N GLU A 204 16.47 -30.67 10.21
CA GLU A 204 15.50 -30.91 9.14
C GLU A 204 14.16 -30.22 9.43
N GLN A 205 13.67 -30.31 10.65
CA GLN A 205 12.48 -29.57 11.08
C GLN A 205 12.67 -28.05 10.99
N GLY A 206 13.80 -27.52 11.45
CA GLY A 206 14.13 -26.10 11.32
C GLY A 206 14.16 -25.62 9.85
N ARG A 207 14.76 -26.44 8.97
CA ARG A 207 14.80 -26.15 7.53
C ARG A 207 13.39 -26.10 6.91
N LEU A 208 12.49 -27.00 7.31
CA LEU A 208 11.10 -27.02 6.86
C LEU A 208 10.33 -25.78 7.38
N HIS A 209 10.53 -25.43 8.64
CA HIS A 209 9.91 -24.23 9.23
C HIS A 209 10.31 -22.92 8.53
N LEU A 210 11.56 -22.80 8.12
CA LEU A 210 12.05 -21.62 7.39
C LEU A 210 11.69 -21.64 5.90
N ALA A 211 11.47 -22.82 5.32
CA ALA A 211 11.12 -22.96 3.91
C ALA A 211 9.72 -22.38 3.59
N VAL A 212 8.76 -22.56 4.49
CA VAL A 212 7.38 -22.05 4.27
C VAL A 212 7.34 -20.53 4.09
N PRO A 213 7.86 -19.70 5.01
CA PRO A 213 7.88 -18.25 4.81
C PRO A 213 8.76 -17.83 3.62
N LEU A 214 9.86 -18.54 3.33
CA LEU A 214 10.69 -18.27 2.16
C LEU A 214 9.89 -18.42 0.86
N PHE A 215 9.23 -19.56 0.66
CA PHE A 215 8.44 -19.78 -0.55
C PHE A 215 7.22 -18.88 -0.63
N ALA A 216 6.57 -18.60 0.49
CA ALA A 216 5.50 -17.60 0.54
C ALA A 216 5.99 -16.23 0.07
N THR A 217 7.14 -15.77 0.58
CA THR A 217 7.72 -14.48 0.18
C THR A 217 8.19 -14.47 -1.27
N LEU A 218 8.78 -15.56 -1.78
CA LEU A 218 9.12 -15.67 -3.20
C LEU A 218 7.89 -15.60 -4.10
N GLY A 219 6.77 -16.18 -3.66
CA GLY A 219 5.51 -16.13 -4.40
C GLY A 219 4.79 -14.79 -4.32
N THR A 220 4.88 -14.09 -3.20
CA THR A 220 4.13 -12.84 -3.00
C THR A 220 4.98 -11.58 -3.14
N GLY A 221 6.28 -11.67 -2.92
CA GLY A 221 7.20 -10.52 -2.87
C GLY A 221 7.15 -9.62 -4.10
N PRO A 222 7.22 -10.14 -5.34
CA PRO A 222 7.13 -9.30 -6.54
C PRO A 222 5.83 -8.49 -6.62
N LEU A 223 4.69 -9.09 -6.23
CA LEU A 223 3.40 -8.37 -6.20
C LEU A 223 3.31 -7.40 -5.02
N ILE A 224 3.83 -7.77 -3.84
CA ILE A 224 3.88 -6.85 -2.69
C ILE A 224 4.70 -5.62 -3.05
N ALA A 225 5.86 -5.79 -3.69
CA ALA A 225 6.66 -4.68 -4.18
C ALA A 225 5.89 -3.83 -5.22
N HIS A 226 5.15 -4.47 -6.14
CA HIS A 226 4.37 -3.79 -7.17
C HIS A 226 3.23 -2.95 -6.59
N TYR A 227 2.44 -3.51 -5.66
CA TYR A 227 1.26 -2.83 -5.14
C TYR A 227 1.55 -1.87 -3.99
N PHE A 228 2.54 -2.19 -3.13
CA PHE A 228 2.78 -1.43 -1.91
C PHE A 228 4.10 -0.65 -1.93
N GLY A 229 5.07 -0.99 -2.80
CA GLY A 229 6.37 -0.33 -2.86
C GLY A 229 7.26 -0.56 -1.62
N HIS A 230 6.95 -1.58 -0.83
CA HIS A 230 7.67 -1.94 0.38
C HIS A 230 7.86 -3.45 0.47
N LEU A 231 8.99 -3.88 1.06
CA LEU A 231 9.25 -5.28 1.39
C LEU A 231 9.70 -5.38 2.85
N SER A 232 9.03 -6.23 3.63
CA SER A 232 9.46 -6.50 5.00
C SER A 232 10.47 -7.65 5.04
N LEU A 233 11.71 -7.34 5.41
CA LEU A 233 12.73 -8.35 5.66
C LEU A 233 12.55 -9.01 7.04
N ALA A 234 11.98 -8.29 8.01
CA ALA A 234 11.63 -8.85 9.31
C ALA A 234 10.67 -10.03 9.19
N GLY A 235 9.84 -10.06 8.14
CA GLY A 235 8.87 -11.13 7.87
C GLY A 235 9.49 -12.53 7.82
N PHE A 236 10.76 -12.68 7.42
CA PHE A 236 11.44 -13.98 7.43
C PHE A 236 11.63 -14.54 8.83
N ILE A 237 11.78 -13.68 9.84
CA ILE A 237 12.00 -14.08 11.24
C ILE A 237 10.71 -14.04 12.04
N SER A 238 9.87 -13.05 11.81
CA SER A 238 8.63 -12.84 12.54
C SER A 238 7.55 -13.87 12.21
N ASN A 239 7.40 -14.25 10.92
CA ASN A 239 6.39 -15.22 10.50
C ASN A 239 6.53 -16.59 11.16
N PRO A 240 7.72 -17.22 11.26
CA PRO A 240 7.90 -18.49 11.97
C PRO A 240 7.49 -18.46 13.45
N VAL A 241 7.48 -17.28 14.07
CA VAL A 241 7.16 -17.10 15.50
C VAL A 241 5.71 -16.64 15.69
N ILE A 242 5.33 -15.52 15.06
CA ILE A 242 4.04 -14.87 15.31
C ILE A 242 2.89 -15.67 14.69
N VAL A 243 3.07 -16.21 13.49
CA VAL A 243 2.00 -16.93 12.79
C VAL A 243 1.54 -18.18 13.54
N PRO A 244 2.43 -19.09 14.01
CA PRO A 244 2.01 -20.21 14.85
C PRO A 244 1.42 -19.80 16.19
N LEU A 245 2.01 -18.78 16.84
CA LEU A 245 1.50 -18.25 18.12
C LEU A 245 0.05 -17.78 17.96
N VAL A 246 -0.21 -16.95 16.96
CA VAL A 246 -1.56 -16.40 16.74
C VAL A 246 -2.52 -17.47 16.26
N GLY A 247 -2.13 -18.30 15.28
CA GLY A 247 -3.04 -19.26 14.65
C GLY A 247 -3.39 -20.45 15.53
N PHE A 248 -2.44 -21.00 16.29
CA PHE A 248 -2.68 -22.20 17.11
C PHE A 248 -3.05 -21.90 18.55
N ILE A 249 -2.73 -20.71 19.08
CA ILE A 249 -2.94 -20.41 20.49
C ILE A 249 -3.90 -19.22 20.67
N VAL A 250 -3.57 -18.05 20.12
CA VAL A 250 -4.33 -16.82 20.37
C VAL A 250 -5.73 -16.90 19.78
N VAL A 251 -5.87 -17.30 18.51
CA VAL A 251 -7.19 -17.39 17.84
C VAL A 251 -8.09 -18.45 18.47
N PRO A 252 -7.65 -19.71 18.70
CA PRO A 252 -8.48 -20.70 19.40
C PRO A 252 -8.89 -20.25 20.80
N LEU A 253 -7.96 -19.72 21.59
CA LEU A 253 -8.26 -19.24 22.95
C LEU A 253 -9.23 -18.05 22.91
N GLY A 254 -9.03 -17.11 21.98
CA GLY A 254 -9.94 -15.98 21.79
C GLY A 254 -11.35 -16.43 21.40
N LEU A 255 -11.48 -17.41 20.51
CA LEU A 255 -12.76 -18.01 20.13
C LEU A 255 -13.43 -18.71 21.33
N ILE A 256 -12.67 -19.55 22.07
CA ILE A 256 -13.21 -20.22 23.27
C ILE A 256 -13.69 -19.18 24.27
N THR A 257 -12.91 -18.15 24.57
CA THR A 257 -13.27 -17.06 25.47
C THR A 257 -14.55 -16.35 24.98
N GLY A 258 -14.60 -16.01 23.68
CA GLY A 258 -15.75 -15.35 23.07
C GLY A 258 -17.02 -16.19 23.11
N PHE A 259 -16.95 -17.49 22.82
CA PHE A 259 -18.12 -18.38 22.91
C PHE A 259 -18.53 -18.67 24.35
N LEU A 260 -17.55 -18.87 25.23
CA LEU A 260 -17.81 -19.12 26.64
C LEU A 260 -18.49 -17.91 27.30
N SER A 261 -18.18 -16.69 26.86
CA SER A 261 -18.82 -15.46 27.37
C SER A 261 -20.33 -15.41 27.10
N LEU A 262 -20.80 -16.08 26.06
CA LEU A 262 -22.23 -16.16 25.71
C LEU A 262 -22.99 -17.17 26.59
N ILE A 263 -22.28 -18.16 27.14
CA ILE A 263 -22.86 -19.23 27.97
C ILE A 263 -22.70 -18.87 29.44
N SER A 264 -21.50 -18.51 29.85
CA SER A 264 -21.15 -18.15 31.23
C SER A 264 -20.06 -17.08 31.25
N PRO A 265 -20.43 -15.80 31.42
CA PRO A 265 -19.47 -14.71 31.54
C PRO A 265 -18.43 -14.93 32.65
N ALA A 266 -18.83 -15.54 33.78
CA ALA A 266 -17.94 -15.84 34.87
C ALA A 266 -16.87 -16.91 34.51
N ALA A 267 -17.24 -17.92 33.72
CA ALA A 267 -16.27 -18.90 33.24
C ALA A 267 -15.33 -18.31 32.18
N ALA A 268 -15.86 -17.45 31.31
CA ALA A 268 -15.04 -16.72 30.31
C ALA A 268 -14.01 -15.80 30.98
N GLN A 269 -14.35 -15.18 32.11
CA GLN A 269 -13.46 -14.30 32.87
C GLN A 269 -12.15 -15.00 33.28
N VAL A 270 -12.19 -16.29 33.56
CA VAL A 270 -10.99 -17.08 33.88
C VAL A 270 -10.02 -17.18 32.70
N LEU A 271 -10.56 -17.17 31.47
CA LEU A 271 -9.76 -17.23 30.24
C LEU A 271 -9.29 -15.86 29.75
N VAL A 272 -9.88 -14.76 30.25
CA VAL A 272 -9.47 -13.40 29.83
C VAL A 272 -8.01 -13.14 30.17
N TRP A 273 -7.56 -13.49 31.39
CA TRP A 273 -6.18 -13.25 31.81
C TRP A 273 -5.13 -13.93 30.92
N PRO A 274 -5.20 -15.24 30.65
CA PRO A 274 -4.25 -15.88 29.72
C PRO A 274 -4.39 -15.37 28.28
N ALA A 275 -5.60 -15.07 27.82
CA ALA A 275 -5.81 -14.49 26.49
C ALA A 275 -5.15 -13.11 26.37
N GLU A 276 -5.35 -12.25 27.35
CA GLU A 276 -4.76 -10.92 27.39
C GLU A 276 -3.23 -10.95 27.49
N SER A 277 -2.69 -11.87 28.30
CA SER A 277 -1.23 -12.06 28.41
C SER A 277 -0.61 -12.49 27.08
N LEU A 278 -1.25 -13.40 26.34
CA LEU A 278 -0.79 -13.84 25.02
C LEU A 278 -0.93 -12.76 23.95
N LEU A 279 -2.01 -11.97 23.98
CA LEU A 279 -2.19 -10.82 23.09
C LEU A 279 -1.11 -9.77 23.35
N SER A 280 -0.84 -9.44 24.62
CA SER A 280 0.23 -8.51 25.01
C SER A 280 1.61 -9.02 24.57
N ALA A 281 1.89 -10.31 24.73
CA ALA A 281 3.12 -10.93 24.24
C ALA A 281 3.22 -10.86 22.71
N THR A 282 2.11 -11.06 22.01
CA THR A 282 2.05 -10.92 20.55
C THR A 282 2.35 -9.50 20.11
N LEU A 283 1.71 -8.48 20.71
CA LEU A 283 1.97 -7.08 20.43
C LEU A 283 3.43 -6.69 20.74
N TRP A 284 3.97 -7.17 21.85
CA TRP A 284 5.37 -6.97 22.21
C TRP A 284 6.33 -7.55 21.16
N LEU A 285 6.10 -8.79 20.70
CA LEU A 285 6.88 -9.41 19.63
C LEU A 285 6.78 -8.65 18.33
N VAL A 286 5.58 -8.21 17.94
CA VAL A 286 5.39 -7.39 16.74
C VAL A 286 6.20 -6.10 16.81
N ARG A 287 6.12 -5.37 17.94
CA ARG A 287 6.90 -4.15 18.18
C ARG A 287 8.40 -4.41 18.16
N LEU A 288 8.83 -5.53 18.72
CA LEU A 288 10.24 -5.93 18.70
C LEU A 288 10.74 -6.14 17.27
N PHE A 289 10.01 -6.91 16.44
CA PHE A 289 10.39 -7.17 15.06
C PHE A 289 10.25 -5.92 14.16
N ALA A 290 9.27 -5.06 14.42
CA ALA A 290 9.09 -3.81 13.69
C ALA A 290 10.25 -2.81 13.89
N ARG A 291 10.96 -2.90 15.03
CA ARG A 291 12.11 -2.04 15.35
C ARG A 291 13.45 -2.56 14.80
N LEU A 292 13.47 -3.73 14.20
CA LEU A 292 14.71 -4.24 13.59
C LEU A 292 15.17 -3.31 12.46
N PRO A 293 16.48 -3.10 12.29
CA PRO A 293 16.99 -2.37 11.15
C PRO A 293 16.58 -3.09 9.86
N LEU A 294 16.15 -2.33 8.86
CA LEU A 294 15.63 -2.86 7.60
C LEU A 294 14.37 -3.75 7.74
N ALA A 295 13.62 -3.62 8.84
CA ALA A 295 12.39 -4.38 9.04
C ALA A 295 11.43 -4.18 7.85
N ASN A 296 11.26 -2.93 7.39
CA ASN A 296 10.46 -2.57 6.23
C ASN A 296 11.29 -1.68 5.31
N VAL A 297 11.56 -2.15 4.10
CA VAL A 297 12.39 -1.45 3.12
C VAL A 297 11.52 -0.94 1.99
N ALA A 298 11.58 0.38 1.75
CA ALA A 298 10.99 0.96 0.55
C ALA A 298 11.74 0.48 -0.69
N VAL A 299 11.01 0.01 -1.69
CA VAL A 299 11.57 -0.46 -2.95
C VAL A 299 10.93 0.29 -4.12
N PRO A 300 11.67 0.50 -5.24
CA PRO A 300 11.07 1.00 -6.46
C PRO A 300 9.92 0.07 -6.86
N VAL A 301 8.76 0.65 -7.19
CA VAL A 301 7.61 -0.14 -7.62
C VAL A 301 7.93 -0.81 -8.96
N PRO A 302 8.02 -2.16 -9.02
CA PRO A 302 8.28 -2.84 -10.27
C PRO A 302 7.07 -2.73 -11.19
N ASN A 303 7.29 -2.49 -12.48
CA ASN A 303 6.23 -2.50 -13.49
C ASN A 303 5.80 -3.94 -13.83
N ALA A 304 4.73 -4.08 -14.65
CA ALA A 304 4.20 -5.41 -14.99
C ALA A 304 5.24 -6.29 -15.73
N VAL A 305 6.11 -5.69 -16.53
CA VAL A 305 7.18 -6.41 -17.25
C VAL A 305 8.21 -6.92 -16.25
N GLU A 306 8.65 -6.08 -15.31
CA GLU A 306 9.59 -6.46 -14.24
C GLU A 306 9.03 -7.56 -13.35
N VAL A 307 7.74 -7.45 -12.93
CA VAL A 307 7.06 -8.49 -12.14
C VAL A 307 7.03 -9.81 -12.88
N THR A 308 6.63 -9.79 -14.16
CA THR A 308 6.58 -10.99 -14.99
C THR A 308 7.98 -11.60 -15.16
N ALA A 309 8.98 -10.78 -15.47
CA ALA A 309 10.37 -11.23 -15.61
C ALA A 309 10.91 -11.83 -14.29
N LEU A 310 10.59 -11.23 -13.12
CA LEU A 310 10.98 -11.78 -11.83
C LEU A 310 10.36 -13.16 -11.56
N TYR A 311 9.06 -13.36 -11.84
CA TYR A 311 8.45 -14.68 -11.69
C TYR A 311 9.05 -15.73 -12.64
N LEU A 312 9.24 -15.37 -13.90
CA LEU A 312 9.88 -16.27 -14.86
C LEU A 312 11.32 -16.59 -14.47
N PHE A 313 12.06 -15.62 -13.95
CA PHE A 313 13.40 -15.82 -13.41
C PHE A 313 13.39 -16.81 -12.23
N ILE A 314 12.48 -16.63 -11.26
CA ILE A 314 12.35 -17.53 -10.11
C ILE A 314 12.03 -18.95 -10.59
N VAL A 315 11.06 -19.12 -11.49
CA VAL A 315 10.69 -20.43 -12.05
C VAL A 315 11.87 -21.08 -12.80
N ALA A 316 12.56 -20.30 -13.65
CA ALA A 316 13.71 -20.79 -14.39
C ALA A 316 14.86 -21.23 -13.46
N LEU A 317 15.11 -20.48 -12.37
CA LEU A 317 16.12 -20.84 -11.35
C LEU A 317 15.83 -22.22 -10.73
N PHE A 318 14.57 -22.51 -10.41
CA PHE A 318 14.16 -23.83 -9.87
C PHE A 318 14.21 -24.96 -10.91
N LEU A 319 14.13 -24.62 -12.21
CA LEU A 319 14.20 -25.61 -13.29
C LEU A 319 15.62 -25.90 -13.77
N LEU A 320 16.64 -25.12 -13.32
CA LEU A 320 18.03 -25.24 -13.76
C LEU A 320 18.59 -26.67 -13.70
N ARG A 321 18.29 -27.40 -12.63
CA ARG A 321 18.79 -28.78 -12.43
C ARG A 321 18.12 -29.82 -13.36
N ARG A 322 17.01 -29.46 -13.99
CA ARG A 322 16.17 -30.41 -14.75
C ARG A 322 16.12 -30.14 -16.24
N ASN A 323 16.43 -28.90 -16.65
CA ASN A 323 16.29 -28.50 -18.05
C ASN A 323 17.38 -27.48 -18.46
N ARG A 324 18.22 -27.85 -19.43
CA ARG A 324 19.25 -26.96 -20.00
C ARG A 324 18.65 -25.68 -20.65
N PHE A 325 17.41 -25.73 -21.11
CA PHE A 325 16.72 -24.54 -21.63
C PHE A 325 16.43 -23.49 -20.55
N ALA A 326 16.44 -23.88 -19.27
CA ALA A 326 16.32 -22.94 -18.16
C ALA A 326 17.50 -21.94 -18.11
N ILE A 327 18.70 -22.35 -18.56
CA ILE A 327 19.87 -21.46 -18.64
C ILE A 327 19.61 -20.37 -19.70
N VAL A 328 19.08 -20.76 -20.87
CA VAL A 328 18.74 -19.81 -21.93
C VAL A 328 17.61 -18.87 -21.47
N ALA A 329 16.58 -19.40 -20.80
CA ALA A 329 15.51 -18.61 -20.22
C ALA A 329 16.06 -17.61 -19.20
N LEU A 330 16.92 -18.03 -18.28
CA LEU A 330 17.57 -17.12 -17.32
C LEU A 330 18.39 -16.02 -18.00
N ALA A 331 19.14 -16.35 -19.04
CA ALA A 331 19.90 -15.35 -19.80
C ALA A 331 18.97 -14.31 -20.47
N VAL A 332 17.88 -14.77 -21.07
CA VAL A 332 16.86 -13.88 -21.69
C VAL A 332 16.22 -12.97 -20.64
N PHE A 333 15.82 -13.50 -19.49
CA PHE A 333 15.24 -12.70 -18.41
C PHE A 333 16.24 -11.73 -17.80
N ALA A 334 17.49 -12.15 -17.60
CA ALA A 334 18.56 -11.27 -17.13
C ALA A 334 18.79 -10.11 -18.12
N MET A 335 18.79 -10.38 -19.42
CA MET A 335 18.90 -9.33 -20.44
C MET A 335 17.69 -8.40 -20.44
N ALA A 336 16.47 -8.93 -20.29
CA ALA A 336 15.25 -8.10 -20.20
C ALA A 336 15.28 -7.17 -18.99
N LEU A 337 15.67 -7.69 -17.81
CA LEU A 337 15.83 -6.88 -16.60
C LEU A 337 16.97 -5.85 -16.74
N ALA A 338 18.07 -6.21 -17.38
CA ALA A 338 19.17 -5.27 -17.64
C ALA A 338 18.75 -4.16 -18.61
N ALA A 339 17.97 -4.49 -19.65
CA ALA A 339 17.42 -3.51 -20.59
C ALA A 339 16.43 -2.56 -19.90
N ASP A 340 15.55 -3.08 -19.04
CA ASP A 340 14.63 -2.27 -18.24
C ASP A 340 15.39 -1.38 -17.24
N ALA A 341 16.38 -1.92 -16.54
CA ALA A 341 17.24 -1.15 -15.64
C ALA A 341 18.00 -0.03 -16.38
N PHE A 342 18.49 -0.32 -17.59
CA PHE A 342 19.13 0.69 -18.44
C PHE A 342 18.14 1.77 -18.90
N TYR A 343 16.93 1.38 -19.28
CA TYR A 343 15.84 2.32 -19.61
C TYR A 343 15.56 3.28 -18.45
N TRP A 344 15.37 2.75 -17.23
CA TRP A 344 15.11 3.57 -16.06
C TRP A 344 16.31 4.41 -15.64
N TRP A 345 17.54 3.86 -15.78
CA TRP A 345 18.74 4.65 -15.55
C TRP A 345 18.79 5.87 -16.49
N ARG A 346 18.57 5.66 -17.78
CA ARG A 346 18.51 6.75 -18.77
C ARG A 346 17.40 7.74 -18.44
N GLU A 347 16.22 7.26 -18.14
CA GLU A 347 15.04 8.05 -17.82
C GLU A 347 15.26 8.91 -16.56
N ARG A 348 16.03 8.43 -15.59
CA ARG A 348 16.26 9.12 -14.33
C ARG A 348 17.50 10.01 -14.33
N TRP A 349 18.58 9.59 -14.96
CA TRP A 349 19.90 10.23 -14.82
C TRP A 349 20.39 10.96 -16.07
N ASP A 350 19.87 10.63 -17.27
CA ASP A 350 20.23 11.26 -18.54
C ASP A 350 19.05 12.02 -19.17
N ARG A 351 18.05 12.37 -18.35
CA ARG A 351 16.93 13.18 -18.81
C ARG A 351 17.41 14.59 -19.14
N LYS A 352 17.04 15.09 -20.33
CA LYS A 352 17.32 16.46 -20.80
C LYS A 352 16.10 17.35 -20.79
N GLU A 353 14.93 16.79 -20.52
CA GLU A 353 13.64 17.50 -20.52
C GLU A 353 13.16 17.76 -19.09
N LEU A 354 12.50 18.89 -18.90
CA LEU A 354 11.75 19.18 -17.68
C LEU A 354 10.39 18.50 -17.77
N ARG A 355 10.03 17.69 -16.78
CA ARG A 355 8.70 17.09 -16.65
C ARG A 355 8.01 17.63 -15.40
N VAL A 356 6.77 18.08 -15.55
CA VAL A 356 5.90 18.47 -14.45
C VAL A 356 4.65 17.60 -14.50
N THR A 357 4.35 16.91 -13.40
CA THR A 357 3.15 16.08 -13.27
C THR A 357 2.27 16.63 -12.16
N HIS A 358 1.11 17.15 -12.52
CA HIS A 358 0.07 17.54 -11.57
C HIS A 358 -0.76 16.30 -11.22
N LEU A 359 -0.78 15.93 -9.93
CA LEU A 359 -1.45 14.72 -9.46
C LEU A 359 -2.91 15.00 -9.09
N ASN A 360 -3.77 14.02 -9.33
CA ASN A 360 -5.14 14.08 -8.81
C ASN A 360 -5.16 13.63 -7.35
N VAL A 361 -5.02 14.57 -6.44
CA VAL A 361 -5.10 14.35 -4.97
C VAL A 361 -6.49 14.62 -4.39
N GLY A 362 -7.49 14.72 -5.27
CA GLY A 362 -8.81 15.21 -4.89
C GLY A 362 -8.85 16.74 -4.86
N GLN A 363 -9.51 17.31 -3.85
CA GLN A 363 -9.51 18.78 -3.69
C GLN A 363 -8.22 19.19 -2.97
N GLY A 364 -7.29 19.79 -3.71
CA GLY A 364 -5.97 20.20 -3.23
C GLY A 364 -4.93 20.21 -4.35
N ASP A 365 -3.72 20.60 -4.03
CA ASP A 365 -2.60 20.72 -4.95
C ASP A 365 -1.51 19.70 -4.66
N ALA A 366 -1.00 19.07 -5.70
CA ALA A 366 0.24 18.31 -5.66
C ALA A 366 0.85 18.26 -7.07
N ALA A 367 2.09 18.66 -7.19
CA ALA A 367 2.84 18.54 -8.44
C ALA A 367 4.24 17.98 -8.18
N VAL A 368 4.68 17.09 -9.06
CA VAL A 368 6.04 16.53 -9.04
C VAL A 368 6.78 17.08 -10.25
N VAL A 369 7.87 17.76 -9.99
CA VAL A 369 8.77 18.34 -10.99
C VAL A 369 10.03 17.48 -11.05
N GLU A 370 10.22 16.78 -12.15
CA GLU A 370 11.44 16.04 -12.46
C GLU A 370 12.33 16.94 -13.32
N LEU A 371 13.37 17.49 -12.70
CA LEU A 371 14.32 18.40 -13.36
C LEU A 371 15.24 17.64 -14.32
N PRO A 372 15.82 18.29 -15.35
CA PRO A 372 16.94 17.72 -16.08
C PRO A 372 18.06 17.30 -15.11
N GLY A 373 18.72 16.19 -15.34
CA GLY A 373 19.83 15.75 -14.49
C GLY A 373 19.45 15.04 -13.19
N SER A 374 18.19 14.62 -12.98
CA SER A 374 17.70 13.72 -11.94
C SER A 374 17.14 14.32 -10.64
N LYS A 375 17.31 15.60 -10.36
CA LYS A 375 16.73 16.21 -9.16
C LYS A 375 15.20 16.29 -9.23
N VAL A 376 14.59 16.19 -8.07
CA VAL A 376 13.13 16.17 -7.93
C VAL A 376 12.68 17.23 -6.94
N LEU A 377 11.73 18.07 -7.38
CA LEU A 377 11.02 19.01 -6.54
C LEU A 377 9.56 18.57 -6.44
N VAL A 378 9.05 18.42 -5.22
CA VAL A 378 7.62 18.20 -4.97
C VAL A 378 7.01 19.53 -4.54
N ILE A 379 6.01 19.99 -5.27
CA ILE A 379 5.25 21.22 -4.99
C ILE A 379 3.90 20.80 -4.43
N ASP A 380 3.66 21.09 -3.16
CA ASP A 380 2.50 20.67 -2.41
C ASP A 380 2.30 19.13 -2.40
N ALA A 381 1.45 18.63 -1.54
CA ALA A 381 1.20 17.19 -1.42
C ALA A 381 -0.27 16.86 -1.14
N GLY A 382 -1.17 17.80 -1.43
CA GLY A 382 -2.60 17.65 -1.19
C GLY A 382 -2.95 17.54 0.29
N GLY A 383 -4.13 17.04 0.55
CA GLY A 383 -4.63 16.77 1.89
C GLY A 383 -6.15 16.92 1.95
N THR A 384 -6.75 16.33 2.99
CA THR A 384 -8.17 16.49 3.26
C THR A 384 -8.38 17.09 4.64
N ALA A 385 -9.28 18.05 4.78
CA ALA A 385 -9.62 18.64 6.07
C ALA A 385 -10.38 17.65 6.99
N LEU A 386 -11.03 16.66 6.41
CA LEU A 386 -11.85 15.66 7.10
C LEU A 386 -11.24 14.26 6.97
N GLY A 387 -11.10 13.57 8.10
CA GLY A 387 -10.59 12.18 8.16
C GLY A 387 -9.07 12.06 8.14
N ASP A 388 -8.60 10.81 8.23
CA ASP A 388 -7.18 10.44 8.36
C ASP A 388 -6.51 10.08 7.02
N PHE A 389 -7.13 10.46 5.89
CA PHE A 389 -6.59 10.14 4.57
C PHE A 389 -5.34 10.98 4.29
N ASP A 390 -4.21 10.32 4.17
CA ASP A 390 -2.91 10.90 3.86
C ASP A 390 -2.63 10.78 2.36
N THR A 391 -2.66 11.91 1.68
CA THR A 391 -2.41 12.00 0.22
C THR A 391 -0.95 11.72 -0.13
N GLY A 392 -0.02 12.05 0.77
CA GLY A 392 1.40 11.73 0.62
C GLY A 392 1.64 10.23 0.61
N GLU A 393 1.09 9.51 1.59
CA GLU A 393 1.20 8.06 1.69
C GLU A 393 0.46 7.33 0.56
N SER A 394 -0.74 7.83 0.19
CA SER A 394 -1.66 7.10 -0.68
C SER A 394 -1.58 7.45 -2.16
N ILE A 395 -1.05 8.63 -2.52
CA ILE A 395 -1.02 9.12 -3.91
C ILE A 395 0.38 9.57 -4.32
N VAL A 396 0.97 10.56 -3.62
CA VAL A 396 2.24 11.16 -4.03
C VAL A 396 3.39 10.17 -3.89
N GLY A 397 3.50 9.48 -2.76
CA GLY A 397 4.54 8.48 -2.52
C GLY A 397 4.48 7.30 -3.51
N PRO A 398 3.33 6.65 -3.73
CA PRO A 398 3.19 5.63 -4.76
C PRO A 398 3.55 6.14 -6.16
N PHE A 399 3.18 7.36 -6.53
CA PHE A 399 3.61 7.97 -7.80
C PHE A 399 5.12 8.10 -7.87
N LEU A 400 5.78 8.67 -6.86
CA LEU A 400 7.23 8.80 -6.81
C LEU A 400 7.93 7.43 -6.95
N ARG A 401 7.48 6.42 -6.22
CA ARG A 401 8.01 5.05 -6.31
C ARG A 401 7.78 4.41 -7.68
N SER A 402 6.64 4.67 -8.32
CA SER A 402 6.37 4.19 -9.69
C SER A 402 7.30 4.83 -10.72
N ARG A 403 7.73 6.06 -10.47
CA ARG A 403 8.76 6.76 -11.25
C ARG A 403 10.19 6.38 -10.85
N LYS A 404 10.39 5.37 -10.00
CA LYS A 404 11.68 4.94 -9.43
C LYS A 404 12.38 6.07 -8.65
N ILE A 405 11.61 7.02 -8.10
CA ILE A 405 12.09 8.10 -7.25
C ILE A 405 12.04 7.62 -5.80
N LEU A 406 13.19 7.41 -5.18
CA LEU A 406 13.31 7.01 -3.78
C LEU A 406 13.80 8.14 -2.88
N LYS A 407 14.21 9.28 -3.47
CA LYS A 407 14.66 10.47 -2.77
C LYS A 407 14.09 11.70 -3.48
N VAL A 408 13.61 12.64 -2.71
CA VAL A 408 13.20 13.98 -3.16
C VAL A 408 14.31 14.96 -2.78
N ASP A 409 14.65 15.91 -3.65
CA ASP A 409 15.67 16.92 -3.35
C ASP A 409 15.04 18.11 -2.65
N TYR A 410 13.90 18.58 -3.14
CA TYR A 410 13.22 19.76 -2.64
C TYR A 410 11.75 19.49 -2.40
N LEU A 411 11.26 19.89 -1.23
CA LEU A 411 9.84 19.86 -0.87
C LEU A 411 9.37 21.31 -0.70
N PHE A 412 8.45 21.77 -1.52
CA PHE A 412 7.98 23.14 -1.56
C PHE A 412 6.52 23.23 -1.16
N LEU A 413 6.23 24.08 -0.17
CA LEU A 413 4.89 24.41 0.29
C LEU A 413 4.47 25.77 -0.26
N SER A 414 3.45 25.79 -1.12
CA SER A 414 2.92 27.01 -1.70
C SER A 414 2.03 27.79 -0.72
N HIS A 415 1.24 27.08 0.10
CA HIS A 415 0.26 27.69 1.00
C HIS A 415 0.07 26.86 2.28
N PRO A 416 0.04 27.47 3.49
CA PRO A 416 0.00 26.74 4.75
C PRO A 416 -1.42 26.24 5.12
N ARG A 417 -2.14 25.62 4.16
CA ARG A 417 -3.45 24.97 4.34
C ARG A 417 -3.35 23.48 4.12
N VAL A 418 -4.26 22.73 4.75
CA VAL A 418 -4.24 21.25 4.76
C VAL A 418 -4.30 20.65 3.36
N ASP A 419 -5.05 21.27 2.43
CA ASP A 419 -5.17 20.86 1.03
C ASP A 419 -3.88 21.05 0.19
N HIS A 420 -2.82 21.63 0.80
CA HIS A 420 -1.48 21.76 0.23
C HIS A 420 -0.44 20.92 1.00
N TYR A 421 -0.44 20.96 2.33
CA TYR A 421 0.59 20.27 3.12
C TYR A 421 0.16 18.93 3.73
N GLY A 422 -1.12 18.53 3.63
CA GLY A 422 -1.64 17.38 4.37
C GLY A 422 -0.92 16.06 4.11
N GLY A 423 -0.31 15.88 2.94
CA GLY A 423 0.53 14.72 2.61
C GLY A 423 2.03 14.93 2.83
N MET A 424 2.50 16.14 3.16
CA MET A 424 3.94 16.45 3.20
C MET A 424 4.68 15.75 4.32
N ARG A 425 4.01 15.48 5.46
CA ARG A 425 4.62 14.73 6.56
C ARG A 425 5.12 13.36 6.11
N SER A 426 4.31 12.62 5.38
CA SER A 426 4.68 11.30 4.85
C SER A 426 5.80 11.40 3.82
N ILE A 427 5.77 12.41 2.95
CA ILE A 427 6.84 12.65 1.97
C ILE A 427 8.16 13.02 2.66
N ALA A 428 8.12 13.88 3.69
CA ALA A 428 9.30 14.25 4.45
C ALA A 428 9.97 13.05 5.13
N MET A 429 9.17 12.19 5.75
CA MET A 429 9.67 11.01 6.47
C MET A 429 10.17 9.89 5.55
N GLU A 430 9.53 9.70 4.39
CA GLU A 430 9.83 8.58 3.50
C GLU A 430 10.91 8.91 2.47
N PHE A 431 10.88 10.12 1.91
CA PHE A 431 11.76 10.50 0.80
C PHE A 431 12.89 11.46 1.21
N ALA A 432 12.96 11.81 2.50
CA ALA A 432 14.04 12.60 3.13
C ALA A 432 14.55 13.76 2.26
N PRO A 433 13.70 14.77 1.93
CA PRO A 433 14.12 15.89 1.10
C PRO A 433 15.30 16.64 1.73
N ALA A 434 16.21 17.14 0.88
CA ALA A 434 17.36 17.88 1.35
C ALA A 434 16.98 19.26 1.92
N GLU A 435 15.98 19.91 1.28
CA GLU A 435 15.47 21.21 1.72
C GLU A 435 13.94 21.22 1.69
N PHE A 436 13.34 21.86 2.68
CA PHE A 436 11.94 22.23 2.73
C PHE A 436 11.82 23.74 2.53
N TRP A 437 11.06 24.14 1.52
CA TRP A 437 10.84 25.52 1.13
C TRP A 437 9.42 25.94 1.45
N SER A 438 9.25 27.05 2.14
CA SER A 438 7.92 27.61 2.43
C SER A 438 7.98 29.14 2.49
N GLY A 439 6.82 29.79 2.43
CA GLY A 439 6.70 31.21 2.73
C GLY A 439 6.88 31.52 4.22
N PRO A 440 6.83 32.80 4.60
CA PRO A 440 6.98 33.24 5.99
C PRO A 440 5.79 32.84 6.87
N THR A 441 4.63 32.56 6.31
CA THR A 441 3.40 32.21 7.04
C THR A 441 3.40 30.75 7.46
N LYS A 442 3.08 30.50 8.73
CA LYS A 442 2.95 29.14 9.29
C LYS A 442 1.50 28.68 9.33
N GLY A 443 1.28 27.39 9.18
CA GLY A 443 -0.03 26.79 9.43
C GLY A 443 -0.44 26.87 10.91
N LYS A 444 -1.75 26.95 11.13
CA LYS A 444 -2.34 27.14 12.50
C LYS A 444 -3.01 25.86 13.04
N THR A 445 -2.64 24.68 12.53
CA THR A 445 -3.27 23.42 12.92
C THR A 445 -2.27 22.44 13.52
N THR A 446 -2.74 21.53 14.37
CA THR A 446 -1.91 20.44 14.94
C THR A 446 -1.24 19.58 13.87
N ARG A 447 -1.87 19.38 12.72
CA ARG A 447 -1.25 18.66 11.59
C ARG A 447 -0.06 19.41 10.98
N PHE A 448 -0.04 20.75 11.07
CA PHE A 448 1.13 21.52 10.66
C PHE A 448 2.27 21.38 11.67
N ASP A 449 1.94 21.34 12.97
CA ASP A 449 2.92 21.05 14.02
C ASP A 449 3.52 19.66 13.85
N ASP A 450 2.71 18.65 13.49
CA ASP A 450 3.18 17.29 13.16
C ASP A 450 4.12 17.27 11.94
N LEU A 451 3.88 18.13 10.95
CA LEU A 451 4.80 18.29 9.81
C LEU A 451 6.11 18.94 10.26
N GLU A 452 6.04 20.00 11.06
CA GLU A 452 7.24 20.69 11.60
C GLU A 452 8.12 19.73 12.42
N GLU A 453 7.49 18.91 13.28
CA GLU A 453 8.16 17.86 14.05
C GLU A 453 8.81 16.80 13.15
N ALA A 454 8.13 16.39 12.07
CA ALA A 454 8.68 15.44 11.12
C ALA A 454 9.90 15.99 10.37
N LEU A 455 9.84 17.26 9.95
CA LEU A 455 10.97 17.96 9.30
C LEU A 455 12.19 18.04 10.24
N GLU A 456 11.95 18.31 11.52
CA GLU A 456 13.00 18.37 12.53
C GLU A 456 13.62 16.99 12.79
N LYS A 457 12.79 15.96 12.99
CA LYS A 457 13.25 14.58 13.19
C LYS A 457 14.05 14.04 12.00
N ALA A 458 13.68 14.42 10.80
CA ALA A 458 14.38 14.04 9.57
C ALA A 458 15.60 14.93 9.25
N HIS A 459 15.90 15.95 10.11
CA HIS A 459 16.99 16.91 9.92
C HIS A 459 16.94 17.65 8.57
N ILE A 460 15.73 17.97 8.08
CA ILE A 460 15.52 18.63 6.81
C ILE A 460 15.80 20.13 6.95
N LYS A 461 16.65 20.67 6.07
CA LYS A 461 16.97 22.10 6.06
C LYS A 461 15.74 22.91 5.65
N ARG A 462 15.33 23.87 6.46
CA ARG A 462 14.22 24.79 6.19
C ARG A 462 14.71 26.06 5.50
N VAL A 463 14.01 26.49 4.46
CA VAL A 463 14.31 27.71 3.72
C VAL A 463 13.01 28.51 3.61
N THR A 464 13.02 29.73 4.18
CA THR A 464 11.89 30.66 4.04
C THR A 464 12.09 31.48 2.77
N LEU A 465 11.09 31.49 1.90
CA LEU A 465 11.13 32.13 0.58
C LEU A 465 10.37 33.46 0.60
N SER A 466 10.94 34.44 -0.09
CA SER A 466 10.32 35.74 -0.37
C SER A 466 10.68 36.24 -1.77
N ASP A 467 10.00 37.27 -2.24
CA ASP A 467 10.25 37.90 -3.56
C ASP A 467 11.53 38.75 -3.62
N GLN A 468 12.24 38.87 -2.49
CA GLN A 468 13.56 39.52 -2.46
C GLN A 468 14.71 38.54 -2.74
N GLU A 469 14.45 37.23 -2.69
CA GLU A 469 15.48 36.24 -2.97
C GLU A 469 15.75 36.19 -4.49
N PRO A 470 17.04 36.13 -4.89
CA PRO A 470 17.37 35.96 -6.29
C PRO A 470 16.86 34.60 -6.79
N CYS A 471 16.53 34.55 -8.09
CA CYS A 471 16.19 33.28 -8.71
C CYS A 471 17.30 32.25 -8.49
N ARG A 472 16.93 30.99 -8.23
CA ARG A 472 17.85 29.89 -8.03
C ARG A 472 17.89 29.01 -9.28
N ALA A 473 19.05 28.84 -9.88
CA ALA A 473 19.25 27.92 -10.99
C ALA A 473 19.56 26.51 -10.45
N ILE A 474 18.79 25.52 -10.88
CA ILE A 474 18.97 24.10 -10.53
C ILE A 474 18.87 23.28 -11.81
N ASP A 475 19.95 22.60 -12.18
CA ASP A 475 20.03 21.69 -13.34
C ASP A 475 19.50 22.35 -14.65
N GLY A 476 19.82 23.64 -14.86
CA GLY A 476 19.42 24.39 -16.04
C GLY A 476 17.99 24.96 -16.00
N VAL A 477 17.26 24.74 -14.91
CA VAL A 477 15.94 25.35 -14.66
C VAL A 477 16.11 26.49 -13.67
N GLU A 478 15.58 27.66 -14.02
CA GLU A 478 15.54 28.82 -13.13
C GLU A 478 14.24 28.83 -12.33
N LEU A 479 14.36 28.89 -11.00
CA LEU A 479 13.26 28.94 -10.04
C LEU A 479 13.22 30.32 -9.40
N CYS A 480 12.17 31.10 -9.66
CA CYS A 480 12.01 32.45 -9.15
C CYS A 480 10.78 32.58 -8.27
N VAL A 481 10.94 33.14 -7.08
CA VAL A 481 9.82 33.49 -6.20
C VAL A 481 9.35 34.89 -6.58
N LEU A 482 8.10 35.02 -7.01
CA LEU A 482 7.51 36.29 -7.39
C LEU A 482 6.71 36.94 -6.25
N TYR A 483 6.29 36.15 -5.28
CA TYR A 483 5.50 36.54 -4.11
C TYR A 483 5.62 35.44 -3.05
N PRO A 484 5.57 35.71 -1.72
CA PRO A 484 5.15 36.94 -1.05
C PRO A 484 6.28 37.94 -0.84
N PRO A 485 5.96 39.19 -0.43
CA PRO A 485 6.96 40.14 0.08
C PRO A 485 7.55 39.66 1.42
N PRO A 486 8.76 40.12 1.82
CA PRO A 486 9.45 39.62 2.99
C PRO A 486 8.73 39.90 4.32
N ASP A 487 7.98 40.98 4.41
CA ASP A 487 7.26 41.40 5.61
C ASP A 487 5.97 40.59 5.89
N GLY A 488 5.69 39.62 5.08
CA GLY A 488 4.63 38.61 5.21
C GLY A 488 3.24 39.19 5.47
N VAL A 489 2.30 38.91 4.59
CA VAL A 489 0.87 39.13 4.87
C VAL A 489 0.31 37.82 5.39
N ASP A 490 -0.53 37.85 6.41
CA ASP A 490 -1.20 36.65 6.92
C ASP A 490 -1.94 35.89 5.82
N ASP A 491 -1.79 34.56 5.79
CA ASP A 491 -2.48 33.63 4.91
C ASP A 491 -2.16 33.83 3.41
N THR A 492 -0.88 34.01 3.05
CA THR A 492 -0.44 34.22 1.68
C THR A 492 0.20 32.98 1.06
N SER A 493 -0.05 32.79 -0.25
CA SER A 493 0.64 31.78 -1.06
C SER A 493 2.00 32.27 -1.56
N VAL A 494 2.92 31.34 -1.75
CA VAL A 494 4.17 31.59 -2.48
C VAL A 494 3.92 31.35 -3.96
N VAL A 495 4.15 32.36 -4.80
CA VAL A 495 4.08 32.25 -6.25
C VAL A 495 5.46 31.89 -6.78
N LEU A 496 5.56 30.71 -7.36
CA LEU A 496 6.80 30.16 -7.90
C LEU A 496 6.72 30.10 -9.43
N ARG A 497 7.74 30.62 -10.11
CA ARG A 497 7.93 30.48 -11.55
C ARG A 497 9.13 29.58 -11.82
N LEU A 498 8.91 28.55 -12.63
CA LEU A 498 9.98 27.72 -13.20
C LEU A 498 10.21 28.16 -14.65
N GLU A 499 11.46 28.37 -15.03
CA GLU A 499 11.83 28.73 -16.40
C GLU A 499 12.88 27.77 -16.94
N PHE A 500 12.57 27.17 -18.08
CA PHE A 500 13.47 26.27 -18.80
C PHE A 500 13.46 26.62 -20.29
N GLY A 501 14.57 27.13 -20.78
CA GLY A 501 14.64 27.69 -22.13
C GLY A 501 13.66 28.85 -22.33
N LYS A 502 12.73 28.72 -23.29
CA LYS A 502 11.67 29.70 -23.54
C LYS A 502 10.38 29.44 -22.76
N ILE A 503 10.30 28.30 -22.04
CA ILE A 503 9.08 27.84 -21.41
C ILE A 503 9.07 28.21 -19.93
N ARG A 504 7.96 28.80 -19.50
CA ARG A 504 7.69 29.21 -18.12
C ARG A 504 6.47 28.48 -17.57
N PHE A 505 6.60 27.95 -16.38
CA PHE A 505 5.51 27.39 -15.58
C PHE A 505 5.26 28.32 -14.40
N LEU A 506 4.02 28.70 -14.18
CA LEU A 506 3.62 29.52 -13.03
C LEU A 506 2.77 28.70 -12.07
N PHE A 507 3.26 28.54 -10.84
CA PHE A 507 2.54 27.94 -9.72
C PHE A 507 2.06 29.08 -8.82
N ALA A 508 0.78 29.40 -8.91
CA ALA A 508 0.21 30.54 -8.22
C ALA A 508 -0.36 30.20 -6.83
N GLY A 509 -0.29 28.91 -6.43
CA GLY A 509 -0.85 28.47 -5.15
C GLY A 509 -2.33 28.85 -5.00
N ASP A 510 -2.67 29.46 -3.87
CA ASP A 510 -4.00 29.92 -3.53
C ASP A 510 -4.12 31.45 -3.49
N VAL A 511 -3.37 32.18 -4.32
CA VAL A 511 -3.48 33.64 -4.40
C VAL A 511 -4.92 34.07 -4.69
N ASP A 512 -5.38 35.08 -3.96
CA ASP A 512 -6.70 35.69 -4.12
C ASP A 512 -6.62 36.99 -4.93
N LYS A 513 -7.77 37.66 -5.14
CA LYS A 513 -7.85 38.94 -5.87
C LYS A 513 -6.94 40.02 -5.31
N ARG A 514 -6.70 40.03 -3.98
CA ARG A 514 -5.84 41.06 -3.35
C ARG A 514 -4.38 40.77 -3.65
N ASP A 515 -4.00 39.51 -3.62
CA ASP A 515 -2.64 39.08 -3.96
C ASP A 515 -2.37 39.30 -5.45
N GLU A 516 -3.34 38.99 -6.31
CA GLU A 516 -3.25 39.28 -7.74
C GLU A 516 -3.04 40.79 -8.04
N GLN A 517 -3.73 41.68 -7.30
CA GLN A 517 -3.50 43.12 -7.40
C GLN A 517 -2.09 43.51 -6.96
N ARG A 518 -1.53 42.87 -5.93
CA ARG A 518 -0.16 43.12 -5.47
C ARG A 518 0.90 42.59 -6.46
N LEU A 519 0.55 41.59 -7.24
CA LEU A 519 1.39 41.05 -8.31
C LEU A 519 1.39 41.87 -9.58
N GLN A 520 0.42 42.79 -9.81
CA GLN A 520 0.32 43.62 -11.02
C GLN A 520 1.60 44.41 -11.37
N PRO A 521 2.36 44.98 -10.40
CA PRO A 521 3.63 45.64 -10.72
C PRO A 521 4.67 44.73 -11.37
N LYS A 522 4.50 43.38 -11.23
CA LYS A 522 5.36 42.36 -11.82
C LYS A 522 4.72 41.64 -13.02
N ALA A 523 3.75 42.25 -13.68
CA ALA A 523 2.97 41.64 -14.77
C ALA A 523 3.86 41.02 -15.87
N ASP A 524 4.97 41.64 -16.24
CA ASP A 524 5.93 41.11 -17.23
C ASP A 524 6.59 39.78 -16.76
N GLN A 525 6.76 39.61 -15.44
CA GLN A 525 7.34 38.42 -14.87
C GLN A 525 6.31 37.29 -14.73
N LEU A 526 5.00 37.62 -14.72
CA LEU A 526 3.91 36.64 -14.61
C LEU A 526 3.68 35.88 -15.91
N ARG A 527 4.05 36.43 -17.06
CA ARG A 527 3.80 35.80 -18.36
C ARG A 527 4.37 34.40 -18.43
N SER A 528 3.48 33.40 -18.54
CA SER A 528 3.84 31.98 -18.47
C SER A 528 2.91 31.14 -19.34
N PRO A 529 3.45 30.39 -20.32
CA PRO A 529 2.66 29.50 -21.17
C PRO A 529 1.90 28.42 -20.40
N VAL A 530 2.40 27.95 -19.25
CA VAL A 530 1.73 26.98 -18.42
C VAL A 530 1.42 27.60 -17.07
N LEU A 531 0.15 27.55 -16.69
CA LEU A 531 -0.33 28.05 -15.40
C LEU A 531 -1.03 26.94 -14.61
N LYS A 532 -0.59 26.70 -13.37
CA LYS A 532 -1.45 26.10 -12.36
C LYS A 532 -2.41 27.18 -11.85
N VAL A 533 -3.70 27.00 -12.12
CA VAL A 533 -4.74 27.99 -11.83
C VAL A 533 -4.89 28.23 -10.32
N PRO A 534 -4.89 29.50 -9.86
CA PRO A 534 -5.01 29.81 -8.45
C PRO A 534 -6.32 29.31 -7.84
N ARG A 535 -6.26 28.92 -6.55
CA ARG A 535 -7.42 28.52 -5.72
C ARG A 535 -8.38 27.56 -6.41
N HIS A 536 -7.85 26.60 -7.17
CA HIS A 536 -8.63 25.55 -7.83
C HIS A 536 -9.74 26.09 -8.77
N GLY A 537 -9.63 27.31 -9.25
CA GLY A 537 -10.67 27.97 -10.06
C GLY A 537 -11.81 28.56 -9.25
N SER A 538 -11.54 29.05 -8.03
CA SER A 538 -12.47 29.80 -7.19
C SER A 538 -12.84 31.15 -7.83
N PRO A 539 -14.08 31.67 -7.64
CA PRO A 539 -14.47 33.01 -8.10
C PRO A 539 -13.72 34.14 -7.36
N GLY A 540 -13.05 33.81 -6.23
CA GLY A 540 -12.22 34.73 -5.46
C GLY A 540 -10.83 34.96 -6.03
N SER A 541 -10.49 34.37 -7.17
CA SER A 541 -9.18 34.47 -7.85
C SER A 541 -9.35 34.52 -9.36
N SER A 542 -8.24 34.55 -10.10
CA SER A 542 -8.21 34.57 -11.56
C SER A 542 -8.96 35.79 -12.12
N THR A 543 -8.59 36.98 -11.63
CA THR A 543 -9.12 38.25 -12.20
C THR A 543 -8.76 38.39 -13.68
N GLN A 544 -9.52 39.19 -14.41
CA GLN A 544 -9.30 39.37 -15.83
C GLN A 544 -7.90 39.95 -16.11
N GLU A 545 -7.47 40.87 -15.22
CA GLU A 545 -6.15 41.49 -15.24
C GLU A 545 -5.03 40.46 -15.01
N PHE A 546 -5.19 39.56 -14.03
CA PHE A 546 -4.23 38.52 -13.77
C PHE A 546 -4.14 37.53 -14.95
N VAL A 547 -5.28 37.08 -15.49
CA VAL A 547 -5.31 36.15 -16.63
C VAL A 547 -4.68 36.82 -17.88
N ALA A 548 -4.92 38.11 -18.11
CA ALA A 548 -4.32 38.86 -19.20
C ALA A 548 -2.80 39.06 -19.03
N ALA A 549 -2.31 39.24 -17.79
CA ALA A 549 -0.88 39.32 -17.48
C ALA A 549 -0.15 38.00 -17.67
N VAL A 550 -0.71 36.87 -17.17
CA VAL A 550 -0.12 35.54 -17.31
C VAL A 550 -0.21 35.05 -18.75
N ARG A 551 -1.35 35.26 -19.42
CA ARG A 551 -1.66 34.85 -20.79
C ARG A 551 -1.25 33.41 -21.09
N PRO A 552 -1.81 32.44 -20.35
CA PRO A 552 -1.41 31.03 -20.48
C PRO A 552 -1.91 30.44 -21.80
N SER A 553 -1.11 29.57 -22.39
CA SER A 553 -1.53 28.67 -23.48
C SER A 553 -2.14 27.36 -22.91
N LEU A 554 -1.75 26.97 -21.69
CA LEU A 554 -2.25 25.81 -20.98
C LEU A 554 -2.60 26.20 -19.53
N ALA A 555 -3.87 26.05 -19.16
CA ALA A 555 -4.38 26.31 -17.81
C ALA A 555 -4.76 24.99 -17.12
N ILE A 556 -4.10 24.67 -16.02
CA ILE A 556 -4.26 23.41 -15.28
C ILE A 556 -5.03 23.68 -13.98
N PHE A 557 -6.18 23.04 -13.85
CA PHE A 557 -7.03 23.09 -12.65
C PHE A 557 -6.81 21.84 -11.80
N SER A 558 -6.22 22.00 -10.63
CA SER A 558 -6.15 20.94 -9.61
C SER A 558 -7.43 20.96 -8.80
N VAL A 559 -8.34 20.02 -9.06
CA VAL A 559 -9.67 19.97 -8.44
C VAL A 559 -10.11 18.53 -8.21
N GLY A 560 -10.93 18.35 -7.17
CA GLY A 560 -11.53 17.05 -6.86
C GLY A 560 -12.87 16.85 -7.57
N ALA A 561 -13.13 15.62 -8.03
CA ALA A 561 -14.43 15.25 -8.57
C ALA A 561 -15.52 15.44 -7.50
N ARG A 562 -16.64 16.09 -7.87
CA ARG A 562 -17.78 16.36 -6.96
C ARG A 562 -17.38 17.11 -5.68
N ASN A 563 -16.39 18.04 -5.77
CA ASN A 563 -15.97 18.80 -4.62
C ASN A 563 -17.10 19.68 -4.06
N PRO A 564 -17.17 19.88 -2.73
CA PRO A 564 -18.28 20.60 -2.08
C PRO A 564 -18.33 22.10 -2.43
N PHE A 565 -17.23 22.65 -2.96
CA PHE A 565 -17.12 24.08 -3.34
C PHE A 565 -17.69 24.35 -4.71
N GLY A 566 -17.91 23.33 -5.55
CA GLY A 566 -18.34 23.44 -6.92
C GLY A 566 -17.29 24.12 -7.83
N PHE A 567 -16.00 23.88 -7.55
CA PHE A 567 -14.89 24.36 -8.37
C PHE A 567 -14.55 23.38 -9.51
N PRO A 568 -14.00 23.84 -10.63
CA PRO A 568 -13.82 25.26 -10.99
C PRO A 568 -15.16 25.92 -11.37
N ARG A 569 -15.30 27.21 -11.09
CA ARG A 569 -16.49 27.96 -11.53
C ARG A 569 -16.43 28.20 -13.04
N ASN A 570 -17.57 28.07 -13.69
CA ASN A 570 -17.69 28.23 -15.15
C ASN A 570 -17.20 29.60 -15.63
N GLU A 571 -17.47 30.67 -14.86
CA GLU A 571 -16.98 32.00 -15.15
C GLU A 571 -15.46 32.12 -15.14
N VAL A 572 -14.78 31.39 -14.26
CA VAL A 572 -13.31 31.36 -14.21
C VAL A 572 -12.77 30.58 -15.40
N VAL A 573 -13.36 29.43 -15.71
CA VAL A 573 -12.97 28.63 -16.90
C VAL A 573 -13.16 29.45 -18.17
N ALA A 574 -14.25 30.23 -18.27
CA ALA A 574 -14.52 31.10 -19.43
C ALA A 574 -13.40 32.13 -19.66
N ARG A 575 -12.91 32.80 -18.59
CA ARG A 575 -11.80 33.77 -18.69
C ARG A 575 -10.53 33.17 -19.32
N TYR A 576 -10.20 31.94 -19.00
CA TYR A 576 -9.04 31.25 -19.59
C TYR A 576 -9.29 30.85 -21.05
N ARG A 577 -10.53 30.46 -21.39
CA ARG A 577 -10.91 30.21 -22.80
C ARG A 577 -10.88 31.47 -23.66
N GLU A 578 -11.28 32.59 -23.10
CA GLU A 578 -11.25 33.88 -23.80
C GLU A 578 -9.83 34.32 -24.24
N VAL A 579 -8.81 33.97 -23.45
CA VAL A 579 -7.41 34.19 -23.81
C VAL A 579 -6.79 33.08 -24.66
N GLY A 580 -7.59 32.07 -25.05
CA GLY A 580 -7.18 30.98 -25.92
C GLY A 580 -6.42 29.83 -25.22
N ALA A 581 -6.52 29.73 -23.89
CA ALA A 581 -5.86 28.68 -23.16
C ALA A 581 -6.56 27.32 -23.35
N GLU A 582 -5.78 26.27 -23.57
CA GLU A 582 -6.23 24.88 -23.43
C GLU A 582 -6.48 24.56 -21.95
N ILE A 583 -7.59 23.89 -21.66
CA ILE A 583 -8.02 23.60 -20.28
C ILE A 583 -7.81 22.14 -19.98
N LEU A 584 -7.05 21.85 -18.93
CA LEU A 584 -6.92 20.52 -18.33
C LEU A 584 -7.35 20.56 -16.86
N ARG A 585 -8.05 19.49 -16.41
CA ARG A 585 -8.61 19.40 -15.06
C ARG A 585 -8.28 18.04 -14.46
N THR A 586 -7.76 18.03 -13.23
CA THR A 586 -7.37 16.76 -12.59
C THR A 586 -8.56 15.83 -12.29
N ASP A 587 -9.76 16.34 -12.07
CA ASP A 587 -10.98 15.53 -11.86
C ASP A 587 -11.49 14.85 -13.14
N GLU A 588 -11.27 15.44 -14.31
CA GLU A 588 -11.68 14.91 -15.62
C GLU A 588 -10.53 14.13 -16.28
N ASP A 589 -9.33 14.73 -16.32
CA ASP A 589 -8.17 14.22 -17.06
C ASP A 589 -7.29 13.27 -16.23
N GLY A 590 -7.50 13.19 -14.91
CA GLY A 590 -6.64 12.45 -14.00
C GLY A 590 -5.32 13.19 -13.73
N ALA A 591 -4.22 12.49 -13.60
CA ALA A 591 -2.92 13.14 -13.56
C ALA A 591 -2.60 13.82 -14.90
N ILE A 592 -2.08 15.05 -14.83
CA ILE A 592 -1.73 15.85 -16.01
C ILE A 592 -0.22 15.94 -16.09
N ILE A 593 0.34 15.44 -17.17
CA ILE A 593 1.78 15.40 -17.41
C ILE A 593 2.10 16.47 -18.47
N THR A 594 3.07 17.30 -18.19
CA THR A 594 3.65 18.27 -19.12
C THR A 594 5.15 18.05 -19.22
N GLU A 595 5.67 17.98 -20.44
CA GLU A 595 7.09 17.80 -20.72
C GLU A 595 7.58 18.87 -21.67
N THR A 596 8.79 19.36 -21.45
CA THR A 596 9.38 20.37 -22.32
C THR A 596 10.89 20.19 -22.48
N ASP A 597 11.35 20.45 -23.70
CA ASP A 597 12.76 20.58 -24.08
C ASP A 597 13.27 22.03 -23.98
N GLY A 598 12.44 22.96 -23.49
CA GLY A 598 12.71 24.39 -23.43
C GLY A 598 12.19 25.21 -24.63
N ALA A 599 11.63 24.56 -25.66
CA ALA A 599 11.06 25.20 -26.83
C ALA A 599 9.63 24.73 -27.16
N THR A 600 9.36 23.45 -26.85
CA THR A 600 8.05 22.82 -27.07
C THR A 600 7.48 22.31 -25.76
N ILE A 601 6.16 22.27 -25.63
CA ILE A 601 5.44 21.65 -24.51
C ILE A 601 4.61 20.51 -25.07
N ARG A 602 4.84 19.30 -24.59
CA ARG A 602 3.93 18.17 -24.76
C ARG A 602 3.12 18.01 -23.50
N TYR A 603 1.82 17.83 -23.62
CA TYR A 603 0.94 17.58 -22.47
C TYR A 603 0.05 16.36 -22.69
N SER A 604 -0.31 15.69 -21.61
CA SER A 604 -1.25 14.57 -21.62
C SER A 604 -2.03 14.47 -20.31
N GLY A 605 -3.31 14.09 -20.44
CA GLY A 605 -4.19 13.70 -19.34
C GLY A 605 -4.28 12.19 -19.23
N TYR A 606 -3.87 11.64 -18.10
CA TYR A 606 -3.75 10.18 -17.91
C TYR A 606 -5.08 9.43 -18.06
N LYS A 607 -6.18 10.01 -17.53
CA LYS A 607 -7.50 9.37 -17.51
C LYS A 607 -8.30 9.64 -18.80
N SER A 608 -8.24 10.86 -19.32
CA SER A 608 -9.00 11.28 -20.51
C SER A 608 -8.35 10.82 -21.82
N GLY A 609 -7.04 10.56 -21.80
CA GLY A 609 -6.25 10.35 -23.01
C GLY A 609 -6.05 11.62 -23.85
N LYS A 610 -6.50 12.79 -23.40
CA LYS A 610 -6.18 14.06 -24.05
C LYS A 610 -4.68 14.25 -24.15
N ASN A 611 -4.20 14.67 -25.29
CA ASN A 611 -2.79 15.00 -25.50
C ASN A 611 -2.65 16.11 -26.53
N GLY A 612 -1.53 16.81 -26.51
CA GLY A 612 -1.25 17.85 -27.46
C GLY A 612 0.21 18.34 -27.36
N THR A 613 0.58 19.14 -28.34
CA THR A 613 1.90 19.79 -28.41
C THR A 613 1.73 21.28 -28.75
N LEU A 614 2.40 22.12 -27.98
CA LEU A 614 2.46 23.57 -28.19
C LEU A 614 3.91 23.94 -28.49
N ALA A 615 4.16 24.68 -29.56
CA ALA A 615 5.51 25.14 -29.95
C ALA A 615 5.64 26.66 -29.71
N PHE A 616 6.78 27.07 -29.16
CA PHE A 616 7.11 28.47 -28.86
C PHE A 616 8.38 28.86 -29.61
N TYR A 617 8.20 29.57 -30.73
CA TYR A 617 9.26 30.00 -31.64
C TYR A 617 9.95 31.31 -31.21
#